data_ae55b6a2129fbfaf3264bbcfe9b2e21a
#
_entry.id   ae55b6a2129fbfaf3264bbcfe9b2e21a
#
_cell.length_a   1.000
_cell.length_b   1.000
_cell.length_c   1.000
_cell.angle_alpha   90.00
_cell.angle_beta   90.00
_cell.angle_gamma   90.00
#
_symmetry.space_group_name_H-M   'P 1'
#
loop_
_entity.id
_entity.type
_entity.pdbx_description
1 polymer ?
#
loop_
_entity_poly.entity_id
_entity_poly.type
_entity_poly.pdbx_seq_one_letter_code
_entity_poly.pdbx_strand_id
1 'polypeptide(L)'
;MVSICSEAPNFKAPAVLPEGTIVNDFELANYRGQYVVLFFYPLDFTFVCPSEILAHDKRVTEFEQRNVQLIGVSMDSQFTHAAWRKTPISKGGIGPIKFPLVADLTRKIIGSYGVQHPEGPALRASFLIDKEGVIQHTTLNNLPIGRD
;
A
#
# COMPACT_ATOMS: atom_id res chain seq x y z
N MET A 1 7.57 2.48 -15.08
CA MET A 1 6.29 2.10 -14.47
C MET A 1 5.65 0.96 -15.27
N VAL A 2 5.03 0.02 -14.59
CA VAL A 2 4.32 -1.07 -15.28
C VAL A 2 3.08 -0.56 -15.99
N SER A 3 2.70 -1.23 -17.06
CA SER A 3 1.63 -0.78 -17.94
C SER A 3 0.28 -1.39 -17.57
N ILE A 4 -0.79 -0.68 -17.92
CA ILE A 4 -2.14 -1.24 -17.94
C ILE A 4 -2.14 -2.43 -18.90
N CYS A 5 -2.96 -3.43 -18.62
CA CYS A 5 -3.08 -4.69 -19.36
C CYS A 5 -1.89 -5.64 -19.18
N SER A 6 -0.89 -5.29 -18.38
CA SER A 6 0.19 -6.19 -18.04
C SER A 6 -0.06 -6.85 -16.69
N GLU A 7 0.59 -7.99 -16.46
CA GLU A 7 0.52 -8.68 -15.19
C GLU A 7 1.22 -7.85 -14.11
N ALA A 8 0.56 -7.67 -12.97
CA ALA A 8 1.15 -6.97 -11.83
C ALA A 8 2.32 -7.81 -11.28
N PRO A 9 3.50 -7.21 -11.08
CA PRO A 9 4.62 -7.94 -10.49
C PRO A 9 4.25 -8.52 -9.13
N ASN A 10 4.41 -9.83 -8.97
CA ASN A 10 4.20 -10.48 -7.69
C ASN A 10 5.37 -10.15 -6.75
N PHE A 11 5.11 -10.20 -5.46
CA PHE A 11 6.15 -9.98 -4.46
C PHE A 11 5.86 -10.76 -3.18
N LYS A 12 6.91 -11.01 -2.43
CA LYS A 12 6.84 -11.59 -1.09
C LYS A 12 7.68 -10.71 -0.18
N ALA A 13 7.09 -10.21 0.91
CA ALA A 13 7.75 -9.24 1.77
C ALA A 13 7.15 -9.24 3.18
N PRO A 14 7.86 -8.67 4.17
CA PRO A 14 7.26 -8.43 5.48
C PRO A 14 6.09 -7.47 5.40
N ALA A 15 5.12 -7.67 6.29
CA ALA A 15 3.94 -6.81 6.36
C ALA A 15 3.35 -6.83 7.77
N VAL A 16 2.52 -5.81 8.06
CA VAL A 16 1.67 -5.79 9.25
C VAL A 16 0.24 -6.00 8.80
N LEU A 17 -0.40 -7.04 9.32
CA LEU A 17 -1.77 -7.41 8.98
C LEU A 17 -2.78 -6.54 9.76
N PRO A 18 -4.06 -6.53 9.33
CA PRO A 18 -5.09 -5.70 10.00
C PRO A 18 -5.23 -5.95 11.49
N GLU A 19 -5.02 -7.16 11.97
CA GLU A 19 -5.04 -7.49 13.39
C GLU A 19 -3.79 -7.06 14.17
N GLY A 20 -2.77 -6.52 13.48
CA GLY A 20 -1.54 -6.05 14.09
C GLY A 20 -0.39 -7.05 14.05
N THR A 21 -0.62 -8.26 13.56
CA THR A 21 0.41 -9.30 13.46
C THR A 21 1.43 -8.96 12.38
N ILE A 22 2.73 -9.10 12.70
CA ILE A 22 3.80 -8.98 11.71
C ILE A 22 4.04 -10.34 11.09
N VAL A 23 4.03 -10.39 9.75
CA VAL A 23 4.39 -11.59 8.98
C VAL A 23 5.58 -11.28 8.09
N ASN A 24 6.37 -12.29 7.74
CA ASN A 24 7.56 -12.09 6.90
C ASN A 24 7.38 -12.58 5.47
N ASP A 25 6.24 -13.19 5.16
CA ASP A 25 5.98 -13.87 3.90
C ASP A 25 4.69 -13.42 3.23
N PHE A 26 4.30 -12.17 3.42
CA PHE A 26 3.13 -11.59 2.75
C PHE A 26 3.36 -11.63 1.23
N GLU A 27 2.40 -12.18 0.50
CA GLU A 27 2.53 -12.36 -0.94
C GLU A 27 1.29 -11.85 -1.68
N LEU A 28 1.50 -11.02 -2.69
CA LEU A 28 0.41 -10.45 -3.48
C LEU A 28 -0.42 -11.54 -4.18
N ALA A 29 0.23 -12.59 -4.67
CA ALA A 29 -0.47 -13.67 -5.39
C ALA A 29 -1.52 -14.40 -4.55
N ASN A 30 -1.44 -14.33 -3.22
CA ASN A 30 -2.44 -14.93 -2.33
C ASN A 30 -3.81 -14.27 -2.45
N TYR A 31 -3.89 -13.10 -3.08
CA TYR A 31 -5.14 -12.36 -3.27
C TYR A 31 -5.76 -12.55 -4.65
N ARG A 32 -5.25 -13.51 -5.44
CA ARG A 32 -5.90 -13.88 -6.70
C ARG A 32 -7.32 -14.33 -6.44
N GLY A 33 -8.24 -13.99 -7.34
CA GLY A 33 -9.67 -14.27 -7.16
C GLY A 33 -10.45 -13.09 -6.62
N GLN A 34 -9.77 -12.00 -6.22
CA GLN A 34 -10.43 -10.75 -5.87
C GLN A 34 -9.66 -9.58 -6.48
N TYR A 35 -10.31 -8.43 -6.59
CA TYR A 35 -9.64 -7.20 -7.01
C TYR A 35 -8.75 -6.69 -5.87
N VAL A 36 -7.63 -6.08 -6.23
CA VAL A 36 -6.69 -5.46 -5.29
C VAL A 36 -6.48 -4.01 -5.68
N VAL A 37 -6.59 -3.11 -4.71
CA VAL A 37 -6.08 -1.75 -4.85
C VAL A 37 -4.75 -1.73 -4.09
N LEU A 38 -3.66 -1.74 -4.85
CA LEU A 38 -2.30 -1.67 -4.32
C LEU A 38 -1.85 -0.23 -4.42
N PHE A 39 -1.63 0.43 -3.29
CA PHE A 39 -1.21 1.83 -3.31
C PHE A 39 0.13 2.01 -2.62
N PHE A 40 0.93 2.87 -3.22
CA PHE A 40 2.26 3.24 -2.72
C PHE A 40 2.20 4.63 -2.12
N TYR A 41 2.93 4.84 -1.04
CA TYR A 41 3.07 6.15 -0.41
C TYR A 41 4.53 6.33 0.05
N PRO A 42 4.98 7.58 0.23
CA PRO A 42 6.42 7.84 0.46
C PRO A 42 6.94 7.28 1.79
N LEU A 43 6.35 7.67 2.91
CA LEU A 43 6.89 7.35 4.23
C LEU A 43 5.82 7.41 5.30
N ASP A 44 5.95 6.55 6.33
CA ASP A 44 5.18 6.65 7.57
C ASP A 44 5.54 7.94 8.31
N PHE A 45 4.67 8.37 9.21
CA PHE A 45 4.90 9.54 10.09
C PHE A 45 5.13 10.86 9.34
N THR A 46 4.50 11.06 8.17
CA THR A 46 4.54 12.32 7.44
C THR A 46 3.16 12.98 7.43
N PHE A 47 3.08 14.25 6.95
CA PHE A 47 1.83 15.03 7.04
C PHE A 47 0.73 14.57 6.09
N VAL A 48 1.08 14.20 4.86
CA VAL A 48 0.09 13.86 3.83
C VAL A 48 -0.31 12.38 3.90
N CYS A 49 0.64 11.49 4.17
CA CYS A 49 0.39 10.06 4.17
C CYS A 49 -0.65 9.60 5.17
N PRO A 50 -0.70 10.13 6.44
CA PRO A 50 -1.76 9.71 7.36
C PRO A 50 -3.16 9.98 6.84
N SER A 51 -3.40 11.14 6.23
CA SER A 51 -4.73 11.47 5.70
C SER A 51 -5.13 10.56 4.54
N GLU A 52 -4.20 10.21 3.66
CA GLU A 52 -4.46 9.26 2.57
C GLU A 52 -4.82 7.87 3.10
N ILE A 53 -4.06 7.37 4.07
CA ILE A 53 -4.28 6.06 4.67
C ILE A 53 -5.62 6.02 5.41
N LEU A 54 -5.93 7.05 6.20
CA LEU A 54 -7.19 7.13 6.91
C LEU A 54 -8.38 7.24 5.96
N ALA A 55 -8.22 7.94 4.84
CA ALA A 55 -9.27 8.02 3.83
C ALA A 55 -9.55 6.64 3.22
N HIS A 56 -8.53 5.84 2.94
CA HIS A 56 -8.71 4.46 2.48
C HIS A 56 -9.37 3.59 3.56
N ASP A 57 -8.94 3.72 4.82
CA ASP A 57 -9.48 2.92 5.92
C ASP A 57 -10.97 3.17 6.14
N LYS A 58 -11.42 4.41 5.99
CA LYS A 58 -12.84 4.76 6.11
C LYS A 58 -13.71 4.05 5.07
N ARG A 59 -13.12 3.61 3.97
CA ARG A 59 -13.85 2.98 2.86
C ARG A 59 -13.62 1.48 2.75
N VAL A 60 -12.92 0.88 3.73
CA VAL A 60 -12.61 -0.56 3.70
C VAL A 60 -13.87 -1.40 3.54
N THR A 61 -14.94 -1.10 4.27
CA THR A 61 -16.20 -1.85 4.19
C THR A 61 -16.80 -1.80 2.79
N GLU A 62 -16.77 -0.63 2.13
CA GLU A 62 -17.25 -0.49 0.76
C GLU A 62 -16.45 -1.34 -0.22
N PHE A 63 -15.12 -1.37 -0.06
CA PHE A 63 -14.26 -2.19 -0.89
C PHE A 63 -14.49 -3.69 -0.64
N GLU A 64 -14.63 -4.09 0.60
CA GLU A 64 -14.93 -5.49 0.95
C GLU A 64 -16.24 -5.97 0.34
N GLN A 65 -17.27 -5.14 0.36
CA GLN A 65 -18.56 -5.44 -0.26
C GLN A 65 -18.45 -5.66 -1.77
N ARG A 66 -17.45 -5.09 -2.40
CA ARG A 66 -17.19 -5.22 -3.83
C ARG A 66 -16.10 -6.24 -4.14
N ASN A 67 -15.70 -7.04 -3.16
CA ASN A 67 -14.62 -8.02 -3.26
C ASN A 67 -13.29 -7.39 -3.67
N VAL A 68 -12.96 -6.25 -3.06
CA VAL A 68 -11.70 -5.52 -3.31
C VAL A 68 -10.88 -5.48 -2.04
N GLN A 69 -9.62 -5.89 -2.12
CA GLN A 69 -8.65 -5.82 -1.03
C GLN A 69 -7.76 -4.59 -1.20
N LEU A 70 -7.64 -3.79 -0.14
CA LEU A 70 -6.66 -2.70 -0.08
C LEU A 70 -5.34 -3.21 0.46
N ILE A 71 -4.23 -2.77 -0.13
CA ILE A 71 -2.87 -3.07 0.35
C ILE A 71 -2.03 -1.81 0.20
N GLY A 72 -1.41 -1.35 1.29
CA GLY A 72 -0.50 -0.20 1.28
C GLY A 72 0.96 -0.63 1.29
N VAL A 73 1.82 0.09 0.59
CA VAL A 73 3.25 -0.21 0.49
C VAL A 73 4.08 1.07 0.63
N SER A 74 5.11 1.02 1.47
CA SER A 74 6.14 2.04 1.52
C SER A 74 7.51 1.42 1.79
N MET A 75 8.56 2.23 1.74
CA MET A 75 9.93 1.76 2.01
C MET A 75 10.24 1.59 3.51
N ASP A 76 9.28 1.89 4.38
CA ASP A 76 9.46 1.71 5.83
C ASP A 76 9.50 0.24 6.21
N SER A 77 10.10 -0.05 7.39
CA SER A 77 10.12 -1.41 7.91
C SER A 77 8.75 -1.82 8.48
N GLN A 78 8.55 -3.12 8.66
CA GLN A 78 7.37 -3.65 9.33
C GLN A 78 7.26 -3.16 10.78
N PHE A 79 8.38 -2.87 11.41
CA PHE A 79 8.40 -2.35 12.78
C PHE A 79 7.92 -0.90 12.83
N THR A 80 8.32 -0.09 11.85
CA THR A 80 7.85 1.28 11.70
C THR A 80 6.34 1.31 11.42
N HIS A 81 5.85 0.45 10.52
CA HIS A 81 4.42 0.31 10.26
C HIS A 81 3.65 -0.05 11.54
N ALA A 82 4.17 -1.02 12.31
CA ALA A 82 3.54 -1.44 13.55
C ALA A 82 3.48 -0.30 14.58
N ALA A 83 4.56 0.47 14.70
CA ALA A 83 4.61 1.63 15.60
C ALA A 83 3.61 2.72 15.16
N TRP A 84 3.49 2.96 13.86
CA TRP A 84 2.57 3.95 13.32
C TRP A 84 1.11 3.57 13.59
N ARG A 85 0.78 2.29 13.48
CA ARG A 85 -0.55 1.77 13.84
C ARG A 85 -0.87 1.92 15.32
N LYS A 86 0.14 1.88 16.19
CA LYS A 86 -0.03 2.06 17.65
C LYS A 86 -0.08 3.52 18.06
N THR A 87 0.29 4.43 17.18
CA THR A 87 0.29 5.85 17.45
C THR A 87 -1.11 6.40 17.23
N PRO A 88 -1.71 7.12 18.22
CA PRO A 88 -3.03 7.71 18.05
C PRO A 88 -3.07 8.72 16.90
N ILE A 89 -4.23 8.84 16.27
CA ILE A 89 -4.45 9.80 15.17
C ILE A 89 -4.14 11.21 15.64
N SER A 90 -4.49 11.56 16.87
CA SER A 90 -4.22 12.88 17.45
C SER A 90 -2.74 13.21 17.58
N LYS A 91 -1.87 12.20 17.49
CA LYS A 91 -0.40 12.35 17.59
C LYS A 91 0.31 12.06 16.28
N GLY A 92 -0.39 12.13 15.15
CA GLY A 92 0.18 11.89 13.83
C GLY A 92 0.23 10.44 13.40
N GLY A 93 -0.40 9.55 14.16
CA GLY A 93 -0.50 8.13 13.81
C GLY A 93 -1.71 7.82 12.95
N ILE A 94 -1.90 6.54 12.64
CA ILE A 94 -3.03 6.05 11.85
C ILE A 94 -3.98 5.16 12.65
N GLY A 95 -3.58 4.74 13.83
CA GLY A 95 -4.37 3.80 14.63
C GLY A 95 -4.48 2.42 13.97
N PRO A 96 -5.39 1.57 14.46
CA PRO A 96 -5.54 0.19 13.96
C PRO A 96 -6.33 0.16 12.65
N ILE A 97 -5.67 0.42 11.54
CA ILE A 97 -6.29 0.37 10.22
C ILE A 97 -6.65 -1.06 9.82
N LYS A 98 -7.58 -1.21 8.88
CA LYS A 98 -8.21 -2.49 8.53
C LYS A 98 -7.66 -3.13 7.26
N PHE A 99 -6.49 -2.73 6.80
CA PHE A 99 -5.83 -3.34 5.65
C PHE A 99 -4.33 -3.51 5.93
N PRO A 100 -3.65 -4.45 5.21
CA PRO A 100 -2.24 -4.70 5.45
C PRO A 100 -1.34 -3.57 4.96
N LEU A 101 -0.22 -3.35 5.66
CA LEU A 101 0.85 -2.46 5.24
C LEU A 101 2.09 -3.29 4.96
N VAL A 102 2.56 -3.26 3.72
CA VAL A 102 3.74 -4.00 3.28
C VAL A 102 4.99 -3.16 3.47
N ALA A 103 6.04 -3.80 3.98
CA ALA A 103 7.33 -3.17 4.22
C ALA A 103 8.27 -3.47 3.05
N ASP A 104 8.57 -2.46 2.25
CA ASP A 104 9.50 -2.59 1.12
C ASP A 104 10.84 -1.92 1.45
N LEU A 105 11.48 -2.38 2.51
CA LEU A 105 12.72 -1.77 3.02
C LEU A 105 13.84 -1.75 1.97
N THR A 106 13.92 -2.75 1.12
CA THR A 106 14.91 -2.84 0.04
C THR A 106 14.51 -2.08 -1.21
N ARG A 107 13.28 -1.59 -1.29
CA ARG A 107 12.70 -0.89 -2.43
C ARG A 107 12.59 -1.74 -3.70
N LYS A 108 12.65 -3.05 -3.58
CA LYS A 108 12.51 -3.97 -4.72
C LYS A 108 11.10 -3.93 -5.32
N ILE A 109 10.07 -3.85 -4.48
CA ILE A 109 8.68 -3.76 -4.94
C ILE A 109 8.45 -2.42 -5.64
N ILE A 110 8.84 -1.32 -4.99
CA ILE A 110 8.74 0.03 -5.54
C ILE A 110 9.44 0.10 -6.90
N GLY A 111 10.63 -0.48 -7.00
CA GLY A 111 11.38 -0.54 -8.25
C GLY A 111 10.72 -1.38 -9.31
N SER A 112 10.16 -2.54 -8.95
CA SER A 112 9.50 -3.43 -9.91
C SER A 112 8.24 -2.81 -10.51
N TYR A 113 7.55 -1.95 -9.75
CA TYR A 113 6.39 -1.22 -10.25
C TYR A 113 6.79 0.10 -10.95
N GLY A 114 8.06 0.47 -10.90
CA GLY A 114 8.57 1.67 -11.57
C GLY A 114 8.07 2.98 -10.98
N VAL A 115 7.79 3.02 -9.68
CA VAL A 115 7.21 4.18 -9.00
C VAL A 115 8.15 4.76 -7.95
N GLN A 116 9.45 4.68 -8.17
CA GLN A 116 10.45 5.20 -7.26
C GLN A 116 10.78 6.66 -7.59
N HIS A 117 10.75 7.53 -6.57
CA HIS A 117 11.25 8.89 -6.69
C HIS A 117 12.79 8.84 -6.81
N PRO A 118 13.43 9.76 -7.57
CA PRO A 118 14.90 9.79 -7.68
C PRO A 118 15.64 9.82 -6.35
N GLU A 119 15.03 10.35 -5.30
CA GLU A 119 15.63 10.42 -3.96
C GLU A 119 15.35 9.19 -3.10
N GLY A 120 14.66 8.18 -3.62
CA GLY A 120 14.51 6.87 -2.99
C GLY A 120 13.10 6.42 -2.60
N PRO A 121 12.23 7.26 -2.01
CA PRO A 121 10.91 6.79 -1.59
C PRO A 121 9.98 6.51 -2.77
N ALA A 122 8.85 5.84 -2.49
CA ALA A 122 7.83 5.63 -3.49
C ALA A 122 7.13 6.94 -3.85
N LEU A 123 6.78 7.08 -5.11
CA LEU A 123 5.81 8.09 -5.54
C LEU A 123 4.42 7.72 -5.03
N ARG A 124 3.49 8.66 -5.06
CA ARG A 124 2.09 8.40 -4.67
C ARG A 124 1.36 7.75 -5.83
N ALA A 125 1.33 6.43 -5.82
CA ALA A 125 0.78 5.64 -6.92
C ALA A 125 -0.29 4.68 -6.41
N SER A 126 -1.27 4.37 -7.28
CA SER A 126 -2.27 3.34 -7.00
C SER A 126 -2.48 2.50 -8.23
N PHE A 127 -2.62 1.19 -8.03
CA PHE A 127 -2.85 0.23 -9.09
C PHE A 127 -4.11 -0.58 -8.75
N LEU A 128 -5.07 -0.61 -9.67
CA LEU A 128 -6.19 -1.54 -9.58
C LEU A 128 -5.82 -2.81 -10.34
N ILE A 129 -5.79 -3.92 -9.62
CA ILE A 129 -5.39 -5.23 -10.13
C ILE A 129 -6.63 -6.12 -10.11
N ASP A 130 -6.91 -6.80 -11.22
CA ASP A 130 -8.10 -7.65 -11.32
C ASP A 130 -7.88 -9.03 -10.68
N LYS A 131 -8.92 -9.87 -10.76
CA LYS A 131 -8.91 -11.20 -10.14
C LYS A 131 -7.83 -12.13 -10.69
N GLU A 132 -7.35 -11.86 -11.89
CA GLU A 132 -6.34 -12.65 -12.59
C GLU A 132 -4.93 -12.05 -12.43
N GLY A 133 -4.82 -10.91 -11.73
CA GLY A 133 -3.54 -10.26 -11.49
C GLY A 133 -3.11 -9.29 -12.56
N VAL A 134 -4.03 -8.83 -13.41
CA VAL A 134 -3.75 -7.88 -14.50
C VAL A 134 -4.10 -6.47 -14.06
N ILE A 135 -3.22 -5.51 -14.35
CA ILE A 135 -3.42 -4.09 -14.01
C ILE A 135 -4.47 -3.49 -14.92
N GLN A 136 -5.53 -2.93 -14.33
CA GLN A 136 -6.65 -2.32 -15.05
C GLN A 136 -6.65 -0.80 -14.99
N HIS A 137 -6.05 -0.19 -13.96
CA HIS A 137 -6.05 1.25 -13.78
C HIS A 137 -4.84 1.65 -12.95
N THR A 138 -4.30 2.84 -13.24
CA THR A 138 -3.15 3.40 -12.54
C THR A 138 -3.32 4.88 -12.32
N THR A 139 -2.96 5.38 -11.13
CA THR A 139 -2.74 6.80 -10.88
C THR A 139 -1.31 6.98 -10.38
N LEU A 140 -0.69 8.11 -10.72
CA LEU A 140 0.69 8.40 -10.33
C LEU A 140 0.85 9.89 -10.10
N ASN A 141 1.22 10.28 -8.87
CA ASN A 141 1.46 11.67 -8.50
C ASN A 141 2.84 11.82 -7.87
N ASN A 142 3.46 12.99 -8.08
CA ASN A 142 4.68 13.34 -7.37
C ASN A 142 4.39 13.59 -5.88
N LEU A 143 5.44 13.61 -5.06
CA LEU A 143 5.33 13.66 -3.59
C LEU A 143 4.46 14.80 -3.04
N PRO A 144 4.53 16.05 -3.59
CA PRO A 144 3.71 17.13 -3.04
C PRO A 144 2.23 17.05 -3.40
N ILE A 145 1.83 16.18 -4.33
CA ILE A 145 0.45 16.08 -4.81
C ILE A 145 -0.21 14.85 -4.22
N GLY A 146 -1.17 15.07 -3.31
CA GLY A 146 -1.93 13.98 -2.72
C GLY A 146 -2.88 13.31 -3.71
N ARG A 147 -3.40 12.16 -3.31
CA ARG A 147 -4.38 11.37 -4.07
C ARG A 147 -5.79 11.76 -3.69
N ASP A 148 -6.67 11.70 -4.66
CA ASP A 148 -8.10 11.81 -4.41
C ASP A 148 -8.72 10.48 -3.98
#